data_ecc38c5f2780f1578bb901830c2f27af
#
_entry.id   ecc38c5f2780f1578bb901830c2f27af
#
_cell.length_a   1.000
_cell.length_b   1.000
_cell.length_c   1.000
_cell.angle_alpha   90.00
_cell.angle_beta   90.00
_cell.angle_gamma   90.00
#
_symmetry.space_group_name_H-M   'P 1'
#
loop_
_entity.id
_entity.type
_entity.pdbx_description
1 polymer ?
#
loop_
_entity_poly.entity_id
_entity_poly.type
_entity_poly.pdbx_seq_one_letter_code
_entity_poly.pdbx_strand_id
1 'polypeptide(L)'
;MMNFDMPELRIGNLKMDKPIIQGGMGVGISLSGLASAVANEGGVGVISSVALGVLDRDNQMKFREANIHFLRKEIRKAKKLSNGVIGLNIMVAMSDYDNLLECALEEEVDIVFLGAGLPLRFPKSFSLDKIKTQIVPIVSSARATQLIFHYWEKNFGRIPDAVVVEGPLAGGHLGFKIHQIDDPDFTLEKIVPEVIAVIQTYEEHLNKEIPVIAAGGIFTGADIAKYLEMGAKGVQMATRFVATYECDASDEFKQSYINCKKEDITIIESPVGLPGRAIRNRFLEEVSEGIKMPFKCPWKCLKTCDFRTAPYCIADALYNAQMGKLRNGFTFAGANAYKVDKIISVKELFEILQEEYAHTLRTGVATLENKPQELLAM
;
A
#
# COMPACT_ATOMS: atom_id res chain seq x y z
N MET A 1 32.82 15.14 -4.36
CA MET A 1 31.73 15.47 -3.42
C MET A 1 30.92 14.22 -3.21
N MET A 2 30.66 13.83 -1.96
CA MET A 2 29.72 12.72 -1.71
C MET A 2 28.33 13.14 -2.20
N ASN A 3 27.71 12.30 -3.03
CA ASN A 3 26.33 12.52 -3.46
C ASN A 3 25.40 11.98 -2.35
N PHE A 4 24.55 12.83 -1.82
CA PHE A 4 23.56 12.49 -0.79
C PHE A 4 22.13 12.42 -1.38
N ASP A 5 22.01 12.29 -2.70
CA ASP A 5 20.72 12.08 -3.34
C ASP A 5 20.22 10.64 -3.10
N MET A 6 18.91 10.49 -3.04
CA MET A 6 18.32 9.16 -3.03
C MET A 6 18.70 8.38 -4.29
N PRO A 7 19.01 7.08 -4.19
CA PRO A 7 19.31 6.27 -5.36
C PRO A 7 18.08 6.09 -6.24
N GLU A 8 18.31 5.81 -7.53
CA GLU A 8 17.23 5.40 -8.41
C GLU A 8 16.71 3.99 -8.04
N LEU A 9 15.42 3.75 -8.26
CA LEU A 9 14.82 2.41 -8.16
C LEU A 9 14.61 1.83 -9.57
N ARG A 10 14.97 0.56 -9.74
CA ARG A 10 14.68 -0.19 -10.97
C ARG A 10 13.79 -1.38 -10.67
N ILE A 11 12.72 -1.57 -11.47
CA ILE A 11 11.86 -2.75 -11.43
C ILE A 11 11.68 -3.23 -12.87
N GLY A 12 12.30 -4.35 -13.21
CA GLY A 12 12.37 -4.79 -14.60
C GLY A 12 13.06 -3.74 -15.48
N ASN A 13 12.36 -3.27 -16.52
CA ASN A 13 12.83 -2.22 -17.42
C ASN A 13 12.44 -0.80 -16.99
N LEU A 14 11.70 -0.66 -15.92
CA LEU A 14 11.27 0.64 -15.41
C LEU A 14 12.36 1.26 -14.55
N LYS A 15 12.46 2.58 -14.66
CA LYS A 15 13.39 3.41 -13.89
C LYS A 15 12.63 4.54 -13.20
N MET A 16 12.81 4.66 -11.90
CA MET A 16 12.27 5.72 -11.07
C MET A 16 13.42 6.51 -10.44
N ASP A 17 13.34 7.84 -10.50
CA ASP A 17 14.41 8.72 -9.99
C ASP A 17 14.49 8.72 -8.45
N LYS A 18 13.38 8.34 -7.79
CA LYS A 18 13.29 8.23 -6.33
C LYS A 18 12.83 6.83 -5.94
N PRO A 19 13.43 6.21 -4.91
CA PRO A 19 13.09 4.86 -4.47
C PRO A 19 11.83 4.83 -3.60
N ILE A 20 10.84 5.65 -3.94
CA ILE A 20 9.61 5.86 -3.16
C ILE A 20 8.40 5.41 -3.98
N ILE A 21 7.63 4.48 -3.41
CA ILE A 21 6.35 4.03 -3.94
C ILE A 21 5.25 4.57 -3.02
N GLN A 22 4.29 5.30 -3.55
CA GLN A 22 3.09 5.63 -2.80
C GLN A 22 2.19 4.41 -2.79
N GLY A 23 1.92 3.83 -1.63
CA GLY A 23 1.07 2.65 -1.48
C GLY A 23 -0.38 2.92 -1.87
N GLY A 24 -1.01 1.98 -2.58
CA GLY A 24 -2.40 2.11 -3.00
C GLY A 24 -3.38 2.11 -1.81
N MET A 25 -4.26 3.10 -1.74
CA MET A 25 -5.21 3.30 -0.65
C MET A 25 -6.66 3.36 -1.17
N GLY A 26 -7.46 2.37 -0.81
CA GLY A 26 -8.90 2.30 -1.13
C GLY A 26 -9.77 2.75 0.06
N VAL A 27 -11.00 3.08 -0.15
CA VAL A 27 -11.75 3.27 -1.39
C VAL A 27 -11.63 4.74 -1.82
N GLY A 28 -11.10 5.00 -3.02
CA GLY A 28 -11.06 6.37 -3.56
C GLY A 28 -10.08 7.33 -2.88
N ILE A 29 -9.11 6.85 -2.09
CA ILE A 29 -8.11 7.69 -1.41
C ILE A 29 -6.93 7.99 -2.34
N SER A 30 -6.45 6.97 -3.07
CA SER A 30 -5.44 7.17 -4.12
C SER A 30 -6.02 6.82 -5.49
N LEU A 31 -6.30 7.84 -6.27
CA LEU A 31 -6.76 7.77 -7.64
C LEU A 31 -5.74 8.44 -8.58
N SER A 32 -6.20 8.90 -9.72
CA SER A 32 -5.35 9.55 -10.73
C SER A 32 -4.71 10.85 -10.25
N GLY A 33 -5.34 11.59 -9.33
CA GLY A 33 -4.82 12.84 -8.77
C GLY A 33 -3.52 12.60 -8.02
N LEU A 34 -3.59 11.82 -6.95
CA LEU A 34 -2.42 11.50 -6.14
C LEU A 34 -1.37 10.71 -6.93
N ALA A 35 -1.80 9.68 -7.68
CA ALA A 35 -0.86 8.84 -8.41
C ALA A 35 -0.03 9.63 -9.43
N SER A 36 -0.65 10.52 -10.21
CA SER A 36 0.08 11.34 -11.18
C SER A 36 1.03 12.35 -10.51
N ALA A 37 0.63 12.93 -9.37
CA ALA A 37 1.48 13.85 -8.64
C ALA A 37 2.76 13.17 -8.13
N VAL A 38 2.63 11.97 -7.55
CA VAL A 38 3.79 11.18 -7.09
C VAL A 38 4.69 10.77 -8.26
N ALA A 39 4.10 10.33 -9.37
CA ALA A 39 4.86 9.95 -10.56
C ALA A 39 5.62 11.14 -11.18
N ASN A 40 5.06 12.35 -11.12
CA ASN A 40 5.72 13.58 -11.59
C ASN A 40 6.93 13.99 -10.71
N GLU A 41 6.96 13.58 -9.44
CA GLU A 41 8.10 13.80 -8.54
C GLU A 41 9.16 12.67 -8.62
N GLY A 42 9.02 11.74 -9.58
CA GLY A 42 9.98 10.68 -9.85
C GLY A 42 9.83 9.43 -8.99
N GLY A 43 8.76 9.32 -8.21
CA GLY A 43 8.37 8.09 -7.50
C GLY A 43 7.43 7.21 -8.32
N VAL A 44 6.84 6.18 -7.70
CA VAL A 44 5.77 5.36 -8.26
C VAL A 44 4.44 5.81 -7.67
N GLY A 45 3.56 6.39 -8.49
CA GLY A 45 2.21 6.73 -8.06
C GLY A 45 1.25 5.57 -8.28
N VAL A 46 0.49 5.18 -7.23
CA VAL A 46 -0.30 3.96 -7.27
C VAL A 46 -1.79 4.25 -7.09
N ILE A 47 -2.57 3.86 -8.08
CA ILE A 47 -4.04 3.87 -8.01
C ILE A 47 -4.51 2.64 -7.23
N SER A 48 -5.51 2.80 -6.36
CA SER A 48 -6.19 1.67 -5.72
C SER A 48 -7.41 1.25 -6.52
N SER A 49 -7.49 -0.04 -6.89
CA SER A 49 -8.62 -0.61 -7.63
C SER A 49 -9.82 -0.98 -6.75
N VAL A 50 -9.71 -0.80 -5.43
CA VAL A 50 -10.70 -1.34 -4.49
C VAL A 50 -12.01 -0.61 -4.58
N ALA A 51 -13.06 -1.34 -4.97
CA ALA A 51 -14.46 -0.92 -4.93
C ALA A 51 -14.77 0.43 -5.63
N LEU A 52 -14.10 0.73 -6.73
CA LEU A 52 -14.27 1.99 -7.46
C LEU A 52 -15.71 2.24 -7.94
N GLY A 53 -16.47 1.17 -8.20
CA GLY A 53 -17.88 1.28 -8.60
C GLY A 53 -18.80 1.88 -7.54
N VAL A 54 -18.37 2.04 -6.29
CA VAL A 54 -19.16 2.74 -5.26
C VAL A 54 -18.99 4.27 -5.31
N LEU A 55 -17.98 4.77 -6.02
CA LEU A 55 -17.69 6.20 -6.13
C LEU A 55 -18.71 6.94 -7.00
N ASP A 56 -19.39 6.23 -7.91
CA ASP A 56 -20.48 6.77 -8.72
C ASP A 56 -21.76 5.95 -8.50
N ARG A 57 -22.52 6.32 -7.47
CA ARG A 57 -23.76 5.63 -7.07
C ARG A 57 -24.93 5.91 -8.00
N ASP A 58 -24.87 6.97 -8.79
CA ASP A 58 -25.89 7.35 -9.76
C ASP A 58 -25.76 6.53 -11.05
N ASN A 59 -24.67 5.77 -11.17
CA ASN A 59 -24.43 4.89 -12.29
C ASN A 59 -25.34 3.66 -12.27
N GLN A 60 -26.05 3.41 -13.39
CA GLN A 60 -26.94 2.24 -13.53
C GLN A 60 -26.19 0.95 -13.88
N MET A 61 -24.86 0.97 -13.98
CA MET A 61 -24.03 -0.21 -14.27
C MET A 61 -24.08 -1.19 -13.11
N LYS A 62 -23.91 -2.47 -13.42
CA LYS A 62 -23.63 -3.46 -12.39
C LYS A 62 -22.29 -3.16 -11.73
N PHE A 63 -22.17 -3.45 -10.43
CA PHE A 63 -21.00 -3.11 -9.62
C PHE A 63 -19.65 -3.47 -10.27
N ARG A 64 -19.53 -4.69 -10.83
CA ARG A 64 -18.28 -5.13 -11.49
C ARG A 64 -17.99 -4.35 -12.77
N GLU A 65 -19.00 -4.05 -13.56
CA GLU A 65 -18.87 -3.25 -14.77
C GLU A 65 -18.47 -1.81 -14.42
N ALA A 66 -19.07 -1.25 -13.36
CA ALA A 66 -18.71 0.05 -12.83
C ALA A 66 -17.27 0.08 -12.34
N ASN A 67 -16.80 -0.94 -11.58
CA ASN A 67 -15.40 -1.03 -11.14
C ASN A 67 -14.42 -0.95 -12.32
N ILE A 68 -14.65 -1.74 -13.37
CA ILE A 68 -13.78 -1.77 -14.56
C ILE A 68 -13.85 -0.44 -15.32
N HIS A 69 -15.05 0.11 -15.50
CA HIS A 69 -15.23 1.40 -16.15
C HIS A 69 -14.45 2.53 -15.45
N PHE A 70 -14.61 2.63 -14.13
CA PHE A 70 -13.91 3.64 -13.32
C PHE A 70 -12.42 3.41 -13.28
N LEU A 71 -11.98 2.15 -13.11
CA LEU A 71 -10.56 1.82 -13.12
C LEU A 71 -9.90 2.27 -14.43
N ARG A 72 -10.51 1.94 -15.57
CA ARG A 72 -10.03 2.32 -16.90
C ARG A 72 -9.95 3.84 -17.05
N LYS A 73 -10.96 4.56 -16.58
CA LYS A 73 -11.02 6.02 -16.59
C LYS A 73 -9.87 6.63 -15.76
N GLU A 74 -9.63 6.10 -14.54
CA GLU A 74 -8.59 6.61 -13.65
C GLU A 74 -7.17 6.31 -14.18
N ILE A 75 -6.93 5.11 -14.72
CA ILE A 75 -5.64 4.77 -15.36
C ILE A 75 -5.36 5.73 -16.52
N ARG A 76 -6.32 5.90 -17.44
CA ARG A 76 -6.15 6.79 -18.61
C ARG A 76 -5.97 8.24 -18.19
N LYS A 77 -6.64 8.69 -17.12
CA LYS A 77 -6.48 10.03 -16.58
C LYS A 77 -5.09 10.22 -15.97
N ALA A 78 -4.60 9.28 -15.18
CA ALA A 78 -3.25 9.34 -14.60
C ALA A 78 -2.17 9.42 -15.69
N LYS A 79 -2.27 8.56 -16.72
CA LYS A 79 -1.35 8.57 -17.87
C LYS A 79 -1.40 9.85 -18.73
N LYS A 80 -2.49 10.62 -18.67
CA LYS A 80 -2.55 11.96 -19.30
C LYS A 80 -1.92 13.05 -18.44
N LEU A 81 -1.92 12.88 -17.11
CA LEU A 81 -1.42 13.86 -16.14
C LEU A 81 0.07 13.67 -15.83
N SER A 82 0.64 12.50 -16.15
CA SER A 82 2.03 12.18 -15.89
C SER A 82 2.63 11.29 -16.97
N ASN A 83 3.92 11.50 -17.25
CA ASN A 83 4.76 10.59 -18.02
C ASN A 83 5.62 9.67 -17.12
N GLY A 84 5.49 9.80 -15.79
CA GLY A 84 6.18 8.97 -14.82
C GLY A 84 5.48 7.60 -14.63
N VAL A 85 6.00 6.79 -13.72
CA VAL A 85 5.55 5.42 -13.51
C VAL A 85 4.25 5.37 -12.73
N ILE A 86 3.22 4.78 -13.32
CA ILE A 86 1.88 4.59 -12.72
C ILE A 86 1.68 3.12 -12.35
N GLY A 87 1.48 2.87 -11.07
CA GLY A 87 1.13 1.57 -10.53
C GLY A 87 -0.36 1.39 -10.27
N LEU A 88 -0.78 0.15 -10.10
CA LEU A 88 -2.12 -0.22 -9.67
C LEU A 88 -2.04 -1.22 -8.52
N ASN A 89 -2.73 -0.96 -7.41
CA ASN A 89 -2.89 -1.93 -6.33
C ASN A 89 -4.18 -2.74 -6.50
N ILE A 90 -4.07 -4.07 -6.48
CA ILE A 90 -5.21 -5.01 -6.58
C ILE A 90 -5.18 -5.97 -5.39
N MET A 91 -6.30 -6.08 -4.67
CA MET A 91 -6.45 -7.06 -3.60
C MET A 91 -6.88 -8.43 -4.17
N VAL A 92 -6.13 -9.49 -3.88
CA VAL A 92 -6.45 -10.88 -4.29
C VAL A 92 -7.77 -11.35 -3.70
N ALA A 93 -8.17 -10.81 -2.54
CA ALA A 93 -9.43 -11.11 -1.87
C ALA A 93 -10.67 -10.57 -2.59
N MET A 94 -10.52 -9.67 -3.57
CA MET A 94 -11.66 -9.15 -4.35
C MET A 94 -12.30 -10.24 -5.20
N SER A 95 -13.63 -10.20 -5.30
CA SER A 95 -14.39 -11.17 -6.11
C SER A 95 -14.19 -10.97 -7.61
N ASP A 96 -13.81 -9.78 -8.04
CA ASP A 96 -13.53 -9.38 -9.42
C ASP A 96 -12.03 -9.21 -9.73
N TYR A 97 -11.17 -9.83 -8.89
CA TYR A 97 -9.71 -9.80 -9.02
C TYR A 97 -9.21 -10.05 -10.46
N ASP A 98 -9.73 -11.11 -11.10
CA ASP A 98 -9.27 -11.50 -12.43
C ASP A 98 -9.62 -10.39 -13.46
N ASN A 99 -10.82 -9.82 -13.40
CA ASN A 99 -11.25 -8.72 -14.29
C ASN A 99 -10.46 -7.43 -14.06
N LEU A 100 -10.14 -7.10 -12.80
CA LEU A 100 -9.32 -5.92 -12.47
C LEU A 100 -7.90 -6.08 -13.00
N LEU A 101 -7.32 -7.28 -12.87
CA LEU A 101 -6.00 -7.57 -13.42
C LEU A 101 -6.00 -7.55 -14.95
N GLU A 102 -7.01 -8.14 -15.60
CA GLU A 102 -7.18 -8.04 -17.05
C GLU A 102 -7.25 -6.59 -17.53
N CYS A 103 -8.07 -5.76 -16.87
CA CYS A 103 -8.17 -4.34 -17.19
C CYS A 103 -6.81 -3.60 -17.05
N ALA A 104 -6.05 -3.91 -15.99
CA ALA A 104 -4.71 -3.34 -15.80
C ALA A 104 -3.75 -3.69 -16.95
N LEU A 105 -3.78 -4.94 -17.40
CA LEU A 105 -2.95 -5.43 -18.51
C LEU A 105 -3.38 -4.85 -19.86
N GLU A 106 -4.69 -4.74 -20.11
CA GLU A 106 -5.24 -4.10 -21.32
C GLU A 106 -4.87 -2.61 -21.42
N GLU A 107 -4.88 -1.90 -20.27
CA GLU A 107 -4.48 -0.50 -20.22
C GLU A 107 -2.96 -0.32 -20.10
N GLU A 108 -2.18 -1.42 -20.16
CA GLU A 108 -0.71 -1.43 -20.07
C GLU A 108 -0.21 -0.58 -18.86
N VAL A 109 -0.77 -0.80 -17.65
CA VAL A 109 -0.28 -0.16 -16.43
C VAL A 109 1.18 -0.58 -16.21
N ASP A 110 2.04 0.34 -15.77
CA ASP A 110 3.46 0.06 -15.65
C ASP A 110 3.76 -1.03 -14.62
N ILE A 111 3.10 -0.97 -13.45
CA ILE A 111 3.30 -1.92 -12.34
C ILE A 111 1.95 -2.31 -11.74
N VAL A 112 1.78 -3.60 -11.41
CA VAL A 112 0.65 -4.07 -10.59
C VAL A 112 1.16 -4.63 -9.27
N PHE A 113 0.68 -4.06 -8.16
CA PHE A 113 0.94 -4.52 -6.80
C PHE A 113 -0.20 -5.43 -6.34
N LEU A 114 0.12 -6.68 -5.98
CA LEU A 114 -0.85 -7.72 -5.63
C LEU A 114 -0.76 -8.03 -4.13
N GLY A 115 -1.75 -7.59 -3.36
CA GLY A 115 -1.81 -7.77 -1.90
C GLY A 115 -3.09 -8.43 -1.40
N ALA A 116 -3.25 -8.51 -0.08
CA ALA A 116 -4.40 -9.12 0.60
C ALA A 116 -4.71 -10.54 0.11
N GLY A 117 -3.68 -11.38 0.06
CA GLY A 117 -3.73 -12.78 -0.33
C GLY A 117 -2.55 -13.18 -1.23
N LEU A 118 -2.42 -14.49 -1.49
CA LEU A 118 -1.37 -15.02 -2.34
C LEU A 118 -1.80 -14.98 -3.81
N PRO A 119 -1.07 -14.27 -4.72
CA PRO A 119 -1.41 -14.16 -6.12
C PRO A 119 -1.00 -15.43 -6.90
N LEU A 120 -1.66 -16.55 -6.62
CA LEU A 120 -1.37 -17.84 -7.24
C LEU A 120 -2.22 -18.10 -8.52
N ARG A 121 -2.91 -17.07 -9.03
CA ARG A 121 -3.70 -17.15 -10.26
C ARG A 121 -3.35 -15.98 -11.16
N PHE A 122 -3.36 -16.23 -12.45
CA PHE A 122 -3.17 -15.23 -13.48
C PHE A 122 -4.24 -15.42 -14.57
N PRO A 123 -4.77 -14.35 -15.18
CA PRO A 123 -5.77 -14.45 -16.24
C PRO A 123 -5.25 -15.25 -17.42
N LYS A 124 -6.03 -16.25 -17.85
CA LYS A 124 -5.65 -17.12 -18.97
C LYS A 124 -5.66 -16.43 -20.35
N SER A 125 -6.31 -15.27 -20.42
CA SER A 125 -6.40 -14.41 -21.60
C SER A 125 -5.07 -13.75 -21.99
N PHE A 126 -4.11 -13.73 -21.07
CA PHE A 126 -2.78 -13.12 -21.29
C PHE A 126 -1.67 -14.15 -21.18
N SER A 127 -0.69 -14.02 -22.05
CA SER A 127 0.58 -14.74 -21.97
C SER A 127 1.58 -13.90 -21.19
N LEU A 128 2.11 -14.44 -20.09
CA LEU A 128 2.99 -13.73 -19.15
C LEU A 128 4.30 -13.25 -19.78
N ASP A 129 4.77 -13.92 -20.84
CA ASP A 129 5.96 -13.54 -21.61
C ASP A 129 5.74 -12.32 -22.51
N LYS A 130 4.46 -11.95 -22.77
CA LYS A 130 4.09 -10.83 -23.66
C LYS A 130 3.64 -9.58 -22.93
N ILE A 131 3.41 -9.65 -21.62
CA ILE A 131 3.00 -8.47 -20.85
C ILE A 131 4.20 -7.57 -20.58
N LYS A 132 4.00 -6.26 -20.70
CA LYS A 132 4.98 -5.23 -20.36
C LYS A 132 4.88 -4.82 -18.90
N THR A 133 3.70 -4.99 -18.30
CA THR A 133 3.39 -4.67 -16.91
C THR A 133 4.27 -5.47 -15.96
N GLN A 134 4.92 -4.80 -15.02
CA GLN A 134 5.68 -5.44 -13.94
C GLN A 134 4.72 -5.94 -12.87
N ILE A 135 4.95 -7.15 -12.35
CA ILE A 135 4.07 -7.78 -11.36
C ILE A 135 4.83 -7.90 -10.03
N VAL A 136 4.28 -7.28 -9.00
CA VAL A 136 4.90 -7.14 -7.69
C VAL A 136 3.96 -7.63 -6.59
N PRO A 137 4.19 -8.80 -5.97
CA PRO A 137 3.42 -9.23 -4.81
C PRO A 137 3.78 -8.42 -3.56
N ILE A 138 2.80 -8.26 -2.67
CA ILE A 138 2.97 -7.72 -1.32
C ILE A 138 2.92 -8.90 -0.34
N VAL A 139 3.96 -9.06 0.47
CA VAL A 139 4.15 -10.17 1.41
C VAL A 139 4.47 -9.66 2.81
N SER A 140 4.25 -10.51 3.83
CA SER A 140 4.58 -10.20 5.22
C SER A 140 5.55 -11.24 5.83
N SER A 141 6.20 -12.06 5.01
CA SER A 141 7.18 -13.05 5.48
C SER A 141 8.02 -13.64 4.35
N ALA A 142 9.21 -14.14 4.69
CA ALA A 142 10.07 -14.92 3.79
C ALA A 142 9.38 -16.18 3.26
N ARG A 143 8.57 -16.84 4.10
CA ARG A 143 7.80 -18.03 3.70
C ARG A 143 6.78 -17.73 2.59
N ALA A 144 6.06 -16.62 2.71
CA ALA A 144 5.11 -16.21 1.66
C ALA A 144 5.82 -15.87 0.36
N THR A 145 6.98 -15.19 0.44
CA THR A 145 7.85 -14.90 -0.70
C THR A 145 8.26 -16.18 -1.42
N GLN A 146 8.86 -17.13 -0.69
CA GLN A 146 9.31 -18.40 -1.24
C GLN A 146 8.16 -19.17 -1.93
N LEU A 147 6.97 -19.20 -1.28
CA LEU A 147 5.80 -19.88 -1.84
C LEU A 147 5.35 -19.26 -3.16
N ILE A 148 5.26 -17.92 -3.23
CA ILE A 148 4.82 -17.21 -4.43
C ILE A 148 5.83 -17.41 -5.56
N PHE A 149 7.11 -17.19 -5.29
CA PHE A 149 8.17 -17.29 -6.30
C PHE A 149 8.30 -18.71 -6.84
N HIS A 150 8.33 -19.72 -5.98
CA HIS A 150 8.35 -21.13 -6.39
C HIS A 150 7.11 -21.51 -7.22
N TYR A 151 5.91 -21.06 -6.78
CA TYR A 151 4.67 -21.34 -7.50
C TYR A 151 4.68 -20.72 -8.90
N TRP A 152 5.12 -19.45 -9.01
CA TRP A 152 5.16 -18.73 -10.27
C TRP A 152 6.17 -19.33 -11.23
N GLU A 153 7.38 -19.61 -10.77
CA GLU A 153 8.41 -20.27 -11.57
C GLU A 153 7.90 -21.59 -12.14
N LYS A 154 7.34 -22.44 -11.26
CA LYS A 154 6.87 -23.78 -11.65
C LYS A 154 5.67 -23.77 -12.58
N ASN A 155 4.68 -22.89 -12.34
CA ASN A 155 3.38 -22.94 -13.03
C ASN A 155 3.27 -21.94 -14.19
N PHE A 156 4.07 -20.87 -14.16
CA PHE A 156 4.01 -19.81 -15.16
C PHE A 156 5.30 -19.62 -15.94
N GLY A 157 6.40 -20.30 -15.57
CA GLY A 157 7.71 -20.12 -16.19
C GLY A 157 8.29 -18.71 -16.05
N ARG A 158 7.78 -17.93 -15.09
CA ARG A 158 8.17 -16.55 -14.78
C ARG A 158 8.12 -16.35 -13.27
N ILE A 159 8.97 -15.46 -12.76
CA ILE A 159 8.92 -14.99 -11.37
C ILE A 159 8.38 -13.56 -11.32
N PRO A 160 7.91 -13.07 -10.17
CA PRO A 160 7.61 -11.67 -9.95
C PRO A 160 8.81 -10.76 -10.24
N ASP A 161 8.54 -9.50 -10.62
CA ASP A 161 9.58 -8.55 -11.03
C ASP A 161 10.20 -7.77 -9.87
N ALA A 162 9.54 -7.76 -8.72
CA ALA A 162 9.98 -7.23 -7.44
C ALA A 162 9.11 -7.83 -6.32
N VAL A 163 9.37 -7.50 -5.06
CA VAL A 163 8.53 -7.86 -3.91
C VAL A 163 8.44 -6.70 -2.93
N VAL A 164 7.22 -6.39 -2.47
CA VAL A 164 7.00 -5.47 -1.34
C VAL A 164 6.88 -6.28 -0.07
N VAL A 165 7.67 -5.94 0.94
CA VAL A 165 7.65 -6.53 2.28
C VAL A 165 6.90 -5.58 3.22
N GLU A 166 5.70 -5.96 3.60
CA GLU A 166 4.87 -5.15 4.47
C GLU A 166 4.98 -5.61 5.93
N GLY A 167 5.48 -4.73 6.79
CA GLY A 167 5.62 -4.95 8.23
C GLY A 167 4.35 -4.65 9.02
N PRO A 168 4.33 -5.01 10.33
CA PRO A 168 3.15 -4.89 11.18
C PRO A 168 2.74 -3.44 11.49
N LEU A 169 3.59 -2.44 11.24
CA LEU A 169 3.26 -1.02 11.44
C LEU A 169 2.53 -0.38 10.26
N ALA A 170 2.17 -1.16 9.24
CA ALA A 170 1.36 -0.69 8.11
C ALA A 170 -0.05 -0.27 8.55
N GLY A 171 -0.71 0.50 7.70
CA GLY A 171 -2.13 0.85 7.82
C GLY A 171 -3.02 -0.07 6.98
N GLY A 172 -4.32 -0.05 7.22
CA GLY A 172 -5.23 -0.94 6.53
C GLY A 172 -5.16 -2.38 7.03
N HIS A 173 -5.45 -3.32 6.16
CA HIS A 173 -5.43 -4.75 6.50
C HIS A 173 -4.00 -5.27 6.64
N LEU A 174 -3.74 -5.99 7.72
CA LEU A 174 -2.41 -6.50 8.06
C LEU A 174 -2.30 -7.98 7.73
N GLY A 175 -1.20 -8.39 7.12
CA GLY A 175 -0.88 -9.79 6.82
C GLY A 175 -0.36 -10.59 8.02
N PHE A 176 -0.75 -10.20 9.24
CA PHE A 176 -0.31 -10.74 10.52
C PHE A 176 -1.49 -11.22 11.35
N LYS A 177 -1.26 -12.17 12.26
CA LYS A 177 -2.22 -12.47 13.32
C LYS A 177 -2.15 -11.38 14.39
N ILE A 178 -3.23 -11.15 15.13
CA ILE A 178 -3.31 -10.07 16.14
C ILE A 178 -2.13 -10.11 17.11
N HIS A 179 -1.77 -11.29 17.63
CA HIS A 179 -0.66 -11.43 18.57
C HIS A 179 0.75 -11.21 17.97
N GLN A 180 0.87 -11.18 16.64
CA GLN A 180 2.12 -10.92 15.94
C GLN A 180 2.37 -9.43 15.67
N ILE A 181 1.33 -8.59 15.82
CA ILE A 181 1.41 -7.17 15.45
C ILE A 181 2.39 -6.40 16.34
N ASP A 182 2.40 -6.72 17.63
CA ASP A 182 3.27 -6.08 18.63
C ASP A 182 4.44 -7.01 19.07
N ASP A 183 4.59 -8.16 18.41
CA ASP A 183 5.63 -9.12 18.71
C ASP A 183 6.96 -8.68 18.05
N PRO A 184 8.05 -8.50 18.83
CA PRO A 184 9.35 -8.08 18.33
C PRO A 184 9.96 -9.05 17.32
N ASP A 185 9.45 -10.27 17.20
CA ASP A 185 9.92 -11.25 16.21
C ASP A 185 9.34 -10.99 14.80
N PHE A 186 8.33 -10.14 14.68
CA PHE A 186 7.67 -9.82 13.41
C PHE A 186 7.93 -8.39 12.95
N THR A 187 8.96 -7.70 13.43
CA THR A 187 9.29 -6.35 12.99
C THR A 187 9.77 -6.34 11.54
N LEU A 188 9.57 -5.21 10.86
CA LEU A 188 10.01 -5.04 9.47
C LEU A 188 11.54 -5.23 9.35
N GLU A 189 12.30 -4.81 10.37
CA GLU A 189 13.75 -4.97 10.48
C GLU A 189 14.21 -6.43 10.49
N LYS A 190 13.37 -7.34 10.96
CA LYS A 190 13.65 -8.79 10.91
C LYS A 190 13.18 -9.40 9.59
N ILE A 191 12.02 -9.02 9.12
CA ILE A 191 11.41 -9.64 7.94
C ILE A 191 12.15 -9.24 6.65
N VAL A 192 12.60 -7.98 6.52
CA VAL A 192 13.28 -7.50 5.29
C VAL A 192 14.54 -8.31 4.98
N PRO A 193 15.51 -8.51 5.91
CA PRO A 193 16.68 -9.36 5.64
C PRO A 193 16.34 -10.80 5.30
N GLU A 194 15.33 -11.40 5.96
CA GLU A 194 14.88 -12.75 5.67
C GLU A 194 14.33 -12.88 4.24
N VAL A 195 13.55 -11.88 3.78
CA VAL A 195 13.04 -11.85 2.41
C VAL A 195 14.17 -11.62 1.41
N ILE A 196 15.12 -10.72 1.70
CA ILE A 196 16.31 -10.52 0.86
C ILE A 196 17.07 -11.83 0.67
N ALA A 197 17.29 -12.61 1.73
CA ALA A 197 17.97 -13.90 1.65
C ALA A 197 17.23 -14.89 0.73
N VAL A 198 15.91 -14.93 0.76
CA VAL A 198 15.10 -15.74 -0.18
C VAL A 198 15.28 -15.23 -1.61
N ILE A 199 15.20 -13.92 -1.83
CA ILE A 199 15.30 -13.32 -3.17
C ILE A 199 16.67 -13.57 -3.79
N GLN A 200 17.76 -13.47 -3.03
CA GLN A 200 19.13 -13.74 -3.49
C GLN A 200 19.26 -15.12 -4.14
N THR A 201 18.58 -16.15 -3.64
CA THR A 201 18.61 -17.48 -4.25
C THR A 201 18.02 -17.51 -5.67
N TYR A 202 17.00 -16.67 -5.93
CA TYR A 202 16.41 -16.54 -7.27
C TYR A 202 17.26 -15.63 -8.17
N GLU A 203 17.85 -14.54 -7.63
CA GLU A 203 18.74 -13.66 -8.38
C GLU A 203 19.96 -14.40 -8.93
N GLU A 204 20.61 -15.22 -8.08
CA GLU A 204 21.76 -16.06 -8.47
C GLU A 204 21.39 -17.09 -9.53
N HIS A 205 20.23 -17.77 -9.35
CA HIS A 205 19.77 -18.80 -10.28
C HIS A 205 19.39 -18.22 -11.66
N LEU A 206 18.74 -17.04 -11.67
CA LEU A 206 18.18 -16.45 -12.90
C LEU A 206 19.07 -15.35 -13.49
N ASN A 207 20.17 -15.00 -12.83
CA ASN A 207 21.03 -13.86 -13.18
C ASN A 207 20.23 -12.58 -13.47
N LYS A 208 19.26 -12.28 -12.57
CA LYS A 208 18.33 -11.16 -12.69
C LYS A 208 18.20 -10.46 -11.34
N GLU A 209 18.31 -9.13 -11.30
CA GLU A 209 18.01 -8.34 -10.11
C GLU A 209 16.51 -8.31 -9.81
N ILE A 210 16.14 -8.55 -8.54
CA ILE A 210 14.75 -8.57 -8.05
C ILE A 210 14.67 -7.66 -6.83
N PRO A 211 14.27 -6.40 -6.98
CA PRO A 211 14.28 -5.46 -5.88
C PRO A 211 13.29 -5.84 -4.78
N VAL A 212 13.77 -5.76 -3.53
CA VAL A 212 12.96 -5.86 -2.32
C VAL A 212 12.61 -4.45 -1.87
N ILE A 213 11.33 -4.18 -1.66
CA ILE A 213 10.77 -2.89 -1.27
C ILE A 213 10.24 -3.00 0.16
N ALA A 214 10.74 -2.17 1.08
CA ALA A 214 10.28 -2.17 2.47
C ALA A 214 9.00 -1.32 2.63
N ALA A 215 8.02 -1.77 3.41
CA ALA A 215 6.76 -1.09 3.65
C ALA A 215 6.25 -1.25 5.09
N GLY A 216 5.52 -0.26 5.59
CA GLY A 216 4.90 -0.30 6.92
C GLY A 216 5.75 0.35 8.02
N GLY A 217 5.26 1.48 8.52
CA GLY A 217 5.93 2.27 9.56
C GLY A 217 6.95 3.29 9.05
N ILE A 218 7.28 3.28 7.77
CA ILE A 218 8.24 4.22 7.16
C ILE A 218 7.58 5.59 7.05
N PHE A 219 8.22 6.62 7.60
CA PHE A 219 7.64 7.95 7.74
C PHE A 219 8.60 9.08 7.36
N THR A 220 9.89 8.96 7.64
CA THR A 220 10.93 9.98 7.44
C THR A 220 11.95 9.57 6.38
N GLY A 221 12.76 10.53 5.91
CA GLY A 221 13.94 10.24 5.09
C GLY A 221 14.99 9.41 5.82
N ALA A 222 15.05 9.49 7.15
CA ALA A 222 15.89 8.62 7.97
C ALA A 222 15.42 7.15 7.93
N ASP A 223 14.11 6.91 7.96
CA ASP A 223 13.58 5.56 7.80
C ASP A 223 13.91 5.01 6.41
N ILE A 224 13.84 5.85 5.35
CA ILE A 224 14.24 5.46 4.00
C ILE A 224 15.70 5.04 3.98
N ALA A 225 16.61 5.86 4.53
CA ALA A 225 18.03 5.56 4.60
C ALA A 225 18.29 4.24 5.31
N LYS A 226 17.65 4.01 6.45
CA LYS A 226 17.74 2.76 7.24
C LYS A 226 17.43 1.52 6.42
N TYR A 227 16.29 1.48 5.71
CA TYR A 227 15.91 0.29 4.96
C TYR A 227 16.74 0.10 3.69
N LEU A 228 17.20 1.18 3.04
CA LEU A 228 18.14 1.08 1.94
C LEU A 228 19.50 0.53 2.40
N GLU A 229 20.00 0.95 3.57
CA GLU A 229 21.21 0.39 4.19
C GLU A 229 21.06 -1.10 4.53
N MET A 230 19.86 -1.55 4.94
CA MET A 230 19.54 -2.96 5.17
C MET A 230 19.47 -3.80 3.88
N GLY A 231 19.59 -3.19 2.70
CA GLY A 231 19.61 -3.87 1.40
C GLY A 231 18.30 -3.79 0.62
N ALA A 232 17.24 -3.18 1.14
CA ALA A 232 16.06 -2.86 0.35
C ALA A 232 16.46 -1.90 -0.79
N LYS A 233 15.78 -1.99 -1.93
CA LYS A 233 16.05 -1.12 -3.09
C LYS A 233 15.12 0.08 -3.17
N GLY A 234 14.07 0.07 -2.37
CA GLY A 234 13.10 1.15 -2.25
C GLY A 234 12.17 0.97 -1.06
N VAL A 235 11.28 1.92 -0.89
CA VAL A 235 10.29 1.91 0.18
C VAL A 235 8.88 2.17 -0.36
N GLN A 236 7.87 1.59 0.31
CA GLN A 236 6.48 1.93 0.06
C GLN A 236 5.90 2.65 1.27
N MET A 237 5.32 3.82 1.05
CA MET A 237 4.75 4.70 2.06
C MET A 237 3.32 5.08 1.69
N ALA A 238 2.44 5.22 2.69
CA ALA A 238 1.05 5.63 2.46
C ALA A 238 0.65 6.83 3.33
N THR A 239 0.87 6.74 4.62
CA THR A 239 0.39 7.69 5.65
C THR A 239 0.69 9.15 5.33
N ARG A 240 1.93 9.47 4.93
CA ARG A 240 2.33 10.84 4.57
C ARG A 240 1.58 11.37 3.34
N PHE A 241 1.28 10.50 2.37
CA PHE A 241 0.60 10.85 1.13
C PHE A 241 -0.89 11.14 1.32
N VAL A 242 -1.52 10.66 2.39
CA VAL A 242 -2.92 11.01 2.71
C VAL A 242 -3.06 12.51 3.00
N ALA A 243 -2.12 13.08 3.74
CA ALA A 243 -2.13 14.50 4.08
C ALA A 243 -1.46 15.36 2.99
N THR A 244 -1.86 15.14 1.75
CA THR A 244 -1.42 15.97 0.62
C THR A 244 -2.62 16.61 -0.09
N TYR A 245 -2.37 17.76 -0.73
CA TYR A 245 -3.42 18.43 -1.52
C TYR A 245 -3.94 17.54 -2.63
N GLU A 246 -3.06 16.72 -3.23
CA GLU A 246 -3.33 15.87 -4.39
C GLU A 246 -4.01 14.53 -4.02
N CYS A 247 -4.05 14.17 -2.72
CA CYS A 247 -4.83 13.01 -2.26
C CYS A 247 -6.30 13.18 -2.62
N ASP A 248 -6.91 12.15 -3.23
CA ASP A 248 -8.26 12.20 -3.79
C ASP A 248 -9.38 12.06 -2.74
N ALA A 249 -9.03 11.96 -1.45
CA ALA A 249 -9.99 11.96 -0.34
C ALA A 249 -10.46 13.38 0.01
N SER A 250 -11.61 13.48 0.67
CA SER A 250 -12.12 14.77 1.19
C SER A 250 -11.19 15.39 2.23
N ASP A 251 -11.35 16.69 2.44
CA ASP A 251 -10.54 17.41 3.44
C ASP A 251 -10.82 16.90 4.86
N GLU A 252 -12.07 16.53 5.18
CA GLU A 252 -12.42 15.93 6.47
C GLU A 252 -11.70 14.61 6.72
N PHE A 253 -11.50 13.79 5.66
CA PHE A 253 -10.69 12.57 5.74
C PHE A 253 -9.24 12.91 6.08
N LYS A 254 -8.62 13.88 5.38
CA LYS A 254 -7.24 14.34 5.65
C LYS A 254 -7.11 14.92 7.04
N GLN A 255 -8.10 15.71 7.51
CA GLN A 255 -8.12 16.26 8.85
C GLN A 255 -8.20 15.19 9.94
N SER A 256 -8.76 14.00 9.67
CA SER A 256 -8.74 12.91 10.65
C SER A 256 -7.31 12.44 10.97
N TYR A 257 -6.37 12.54 10.02
CA TYR A 257 -4.95 12.28 10.27
C TYR A 257 -4.28 13.39 11.08
N ILE A 258 -4.54 14.66 10.73
CA ILE A 258 -3.99 15.83 11.43
C ILE A 258 -4.41 15.84 12.90
N ASN A 259 -5.68 15.47 13.18
CA ASN A 259 -6.23 15.46 14.53
C ASN A 259 -5.93 14.17 15.31
N CYS A 260 -5.32 13.16 14.65
CA CYS A 260 -5.05 11.86 15.24
C CYS A 260 -3.97 11.95 16.31
N LYS A 261 -4.23 11.37 17.48
CA LYS A 261 -3.24 11.17 18.53
C LYS A 261 -2.75 9.73 18.52
N LYS A 262 -1.63 9.47 19.20
CA LYS A 262 -1.05 8.12 19.27
C LYS A 262 -2.02 7.10 19.87
N GLU A 263 -2.76 7.48 20.88
CA GLU A 263 -3.79 6.68 21.56
C GLU A 263 -5.03 6.39 20.71
N ASP A 264 -5.24 7.14 19.62
CA ASP A 264 -6.34 6.90 18.68
C ASP A 264 -6.04 5.80 17.67
N ILE A 265 -4.78 5.39 17.55
CA ILE A 265 -4.39 4.29 16.66
C ILE A 265 -4.83 2.97 17.30
N THR A 266 -5.65 2.22 16.57
CA THR A 266 -6.25 0.97 17.09
C THR A 266 -6.19 -0.15 16.04
N ILE A 267 -6.21 -1.40 16.53
CA ILE A 267 -6.39 -2.59 15.70
C ILE A 267 -7.86 -3.01 15.74
N ILE A 268 -8.44 -3.25 14.60
CA ILE A 268 -9.82 -3.70 14.43
C ILE A 268 -9.87 -5.08 13.77
N GLU A 269 -10.92 -5.83 14.06
CA GLU A 269 -11.29 -7.02 13.29
C GLU A 269 -12.14 -6.58 12.10
N SER A 270 -11.58 -6.74 10.90
CA SER A 270 -12.27 -6.31 9.68
C SER A 270 -13.18 -7.42 9.14
N PRO A 271 -14.33 -7.06 8.52
CA PRO A 271 -15.16 -8.00 7.77
C PRO A 271 -14.45 -8.77 6.64
N VAL A 272 -13.24 -8.36 6.28
CA VAL A 272 -12.37 -9.08 5.34
C VAL A 272 -11.78 -10.36 5.96
N GLY A 273 -11.80 -10.49 7.29
CA GLY A 273 -11.21 -11.61 8.01
C GLY A 273 -9.72 -11.42 8.35
N LEU A 274 -9.22 -10.20 8.24
CA LEU A 274 -7.86 -9.80 8.63
C LEU A 274 -7.93 -8.69 9.68
N PRO A 275 -6.97 -8.60 10.61
CA PRO A 275 -6.84 -7.42 11.44
C PRO A 275 -6.53 -6.19 10.57
N GLY A 276 -6.97 -5.03 11.03
CA GLY A 276 -6.70 -3.77 10.33
C GLY A 276 -6.30 -2.68 11.31
N ARG A 277 -5.38 -1.78 10.90
CA ARG A 277 -5.02 -0.62 11.71
C ARG A 277 -5.76 0.61 11.24
N ALA A 278 -6.44 1.29 12.17
CA ALA A 278 -7.30 2.42 11.90
C ALA A 278 -7.17 3.52 12.96
N ILE A 279 -7.69 4.69 12.66
CA ILE A 279 -7.91 5.77 13.63
C ILE A 279 -9.25 5.50 14.32
N ARG A 280 -9.23 5.42 15.67
CA ARG A 280 -10.41 5.25 16.50
C ARG A 280 -11.35 6.43 16.29
N ASN A 281 -12.63 6.12 16.10
CA ASN A 281 -13.68 7.10 16.03
C ASN A 281 -15.00 6.49 16.55
N ARG A 282 -16.03 7.30 16.66
CA ARG A 282 -17.33 6.87 17.18
C ARG A 282 -17.93 5.66 16.42
N PHE A 283 -17.74 5.59 15.10
CA PHE A 283 -18.20 4.45 14.31
C PHE A 283 -17.58 3.13 14.78
N LEU A 284 -16.26 3.12 14.98
CA LEU A 284 -15.53 1.92 15.46
C LEU A 284 -15.85 1.61 16.93
N GLU A 285 -16.10 2.61 17.76
CA GLU A 285 -16.54 2.42 19.15
C GLU A 285 -17.89 1.72 19.19
N GLU A 286 -18.88 2.22 18.48
CA GLU A 286 -20.21 1.61 18.36
C GLU A 286 -20.13 0.16 17.85
N VAL A 287 -19.26 -0.12 16.86
CA VAL A 287 -19.02 -1.50 16.36
C VAL A 287 -18.39 -2.37 17.44
N SER A 288 -17.43 -1.87 18.22
CA SER A 288 -16.76 -2.63 19.29
C SER A 288 -17.69 -2.94 20.47
N GLU A 289 -18.70 -2.12 20.70
CA GLU A 289 -19.79 -2.36 21.67
C GLU A 289 -20.84 -3.35 21.17
N GLY A 290 -20.64 -3.92 19.97
CA GLY A 290 -21.52 -4.90 19.38
C GLY A 290 -22.74 -4.31 18.64
N ILE A 291 -22.76 -3.00 18.41
CA ILE A 291 -23.79 -2.35 17.61
C ILE A 291 -23.58 -2.77 16.15
N LYS A 292 -24.54 -3.51 15.62
CA LYS A 292 -24.53 -3.91 14.21
C LYS A 292 -25.19 -2.83 13.37
N MET A 293 -24.54 -2.50 12.26
CA MET A 293 -25.08 -1.62 11.22
C MET A 293 -25.59 -2.50 10.08
N PRO A 294 -26.85 -2.97 10.12
CA PRO A 294 -27.36 -3.92 9.15
C PRO A 294 -27.37 -3.30 7.74
N PHE A 295 -26.96 -4.06 6.77
CA PHE A 295 -26.92 -3.63 5.38
C PHE A 295 -27.40 -4.75 4.44
N LYS A 296 -27.90 -4.34 3.29
CA LYS A 296 -28.10 -5.25 2.15
C LYS A 296 -26.85 -5.18 1.30
N CYS A 297 -26.20 -6.33 1.05
CA CYS A 297 -25.00 -6.35 0.22
C CYS A 297 -25.37 -6.48 -1.28
N PRO A 298 -25.36 -5.38 -2.05
CA PRO A 298 -25.63 -5.43 -3.48
C PRO A 298 -24.40 -5.84 -4.28
N TRP A 299 -23.21 -5.73 -3.71
CA TRP A 299 -21.95 -5.74 -4.45
C TRP A 299 -21.22 -7.07 -4.44
N LYS A 300 -21.28 -7.84 -3.34
CA LYS A 300 -20.51 -9.08 -3.15
C LYS A 300 -19.03 -8.88 -3.54
N CYS A 301 -18.44 -7.77 -3.06
CA CYS A 301 -17.13 -7.29 -3.49
C CYS A 301 -15.96 -8.15 -3.00
N LEU A 302 -16.13 -8.91 -1.92
CA LEU A 302 -15.10 -9.72 -1.29
C LEU A 302 -15.50 -11.19 -1.25
N LYS A 303 -14.51 -12.08 -1.47
CA LYS A 303 -14.71 -13.54 -1.42
C LYS A 303 -14.99 -14.06 -0.01
N THR A 304 -14.41 -13.41 1.01
CA THR A 304 -14.42 -13.85 2.41
C THR A 304 -15.51 -13.20 3.24
N CYS A 305 -16.20 -12.17 2.76
CA CYS A 305 -17.23 -11.46 3.51
C CYS A 305 -18.56 -12.22 3.52
N ASP A 306 -19.01 -12.65 4.70
CA ASP A 306 -20.40 -13.03 4.90
C ASP A 306 -21.20 -11.84 5.43
N PHE A 307 -21.93 -11.17 4.54
CA PHE A 307 -22.71 -9.96 4.86
C PHE A 307 -23.83 -10.20 5.89
N ARG A 308 -24.23 -11.45 6.13
CA ARG A 308 -25.28 -11.80 7.12
C ARG A 308 -24.75 -11.73 8.54
N THR A 309 -23.44 -11.94 8.72
CA THR A 309 -22.77 -11.95 10.03
C THR A 309 -21.89 -10.73 10.23
N ALA A 310 -21.44 -10.09 9.15
CA ALA A 310 -20.58 -8.91 9.20
C ALA A 310 -21.27 -7.76 9.97
N PRO A 311 -20.55 -7.07 10.87
CA PRO A 311 -21.13 -5.99 11.67
C PRO A 311 -21.49 -4.76 10.84
N TYR A 312 -20.82 -4.55 9.70
CA TYR A 312 -21.03 -3.44 8.77
C TYR A 312 -20.51 -3.78 7.35
N CYS A 313 -20.94 -3.01 6.37
CA CYS A 313 -20.37 -3.07 5.01
C CYS A 313 -19.06 -2.29 4.95
N ILE A 314 -17.92 -2.96 4.80
CA ILE A 314 -16.62 -2.28 4.78
C ILE A 314 -16.46 -1.34 3.58
N ALA A 315 -16.95 -1.72 2.40
CA ALA A 315 -16.88 -0.85 1.22
C ALA A 315 -17.67 0.45 1.42
N ASP A 316 -18.84 0.35 2.05
CA ASP A 316 -19.68 1.51 2.37
C ASP A 316 -19.06 2.40 3.45
N ALA A 317 -18.51 1.78 4.51
CA ALA A 317 -17.84 2.50 5.57
C ALA A 317 -16.62 3.28 5.06
N LEU A 318 -15.78 2.67 4.22
CA LEU A 318 -14.62 3.31 3.62
C LEU A 318 -15.01 4.40 2.60
N TYR A 319 -16.07 4.19 1.82
CA TYR A 319 -16.61 5.22 0.95
C TYR A 319 -17.13 6.43 1.73
N ASN A 320 -17.91 6.19 2.79
CA ASN A 320 -18.40 7.27 3.65
C ASN A 320 -17.24 8.06 4.27
N ALA A 321 -16.19 7.38 4.73
CA ALA A 321 -14.99 8.03 5.26
C ALA A 321 -14.29 8.88 4.21
N GLN A 322 -14.09 8.35 2.99
CA GLN A 322 -13.48 9.07 1.88
C GLN A 322 -14.26 10.38 1.57
N MET A 323 -15.59 10.35 1.66
CA MET A 323 -16.47 11.50 1.48
C MET A 323 -16.58 12.42 2.71
N GLY A 324 -15.76 12.22 3.75
CA GLY A 324 -15.79 13.02 4.98
C GLY A 324 -16.89 12.64 5.97
N LYS A 325 -17.71 11.63 5.68
CA LYS A 325 -18.83 11.19 6.54
C LYS A 325 -18.34 10.22 7.62
N LEU A 326 -17.40 10.65 8.46
CA LEU A 326 -16.70 9.82 9.45
C LEU A 326 -17.62 9.25 10.56
N ARG A 327 -18.84 9.74 10.69
CA ARG A 327 -19.86 9.13 11.57
C ARG A 327 -20.38 7.79 11.02
N ASN A 328 -20.31 7.59 9.70
CA ASN A 328 -20.80 6.40 9.00
C ASN A 328 -19.66 5.54 8.44
N GLY A 329 -18.43 5.80 8.86
CA GLY A 329 -17.26 5.10 8.40
C GLY A 329 -16.02 5.43 9.22
N PHE A 330 -14.90 4.87 8.85
CA PHE A 330 -13.64 5.04 9.58
C PHE A 330 -12.45 5.11 8.63
N THR A 331 -11.34 5.65 9.14
CA THR A 331 -10.10 5.87 8.39
C THR A 331 -9.09 4.80 8.76
N PHE A 332 -8.64 4.01 7.80
CA PHE A 332 -7.44 3.19 7.97
C PHE A 332 -6.21 4.09 8.05
N ALA A 333 -5.23 3.73 8.89
CA ALA A 333 -4.02 4.53 9.07
C ALA A 333 -2.85 3.66 9.52
N GLY A 334 -1.62 4.03 9.14
CA GLY A 334 -0.40 3.42 9.66
C GLY A 334 -0.13 3.80 11.11
N ALA A 335 0.76 3.07 11.78
CA ALA A 335 1.11 3.29 13.18
C ALA A 335 1.66 4.71 13.46
N ASN A 336 2.24 5.36 12.45
CA ASN A 336 2.82 6.70 12.54
C ASN A 336 1.86 7.83 12.10
N ALA A 337 0.55 7.57 11.94
CA ALA A 337 -0.40 8.58 11.47
C ALA A 337 -0.48 9.80 12.40
N TYR A 338 -0.33 9.61 13.69
CA TYR A 338 -0.35 10.68 14.70
C TYR A 338 0.81 11.70 14.57
N LYS A 339 1.81 11.40 13.73
CA LYS A 339 2.93 12.32 13.44
C LYS A 339 2.64 13.29 12.30
N VAL A 340 1.51 13.12 11.63
CA VAL A 340 1.07 14.02 10.55
C VAL A 340 0.49 15.28 11.16
N ASP A 341 1.06 16.44 10.86
CA ASP A 341 0.73 17.71 11.50
C ASP A 341 0.12 18.76 10.55
N LYS A 342 0.32 18.59 9.25
CA LYS A 342 -0.16 19.51 8.21
C LYS A 342 -0.44 18.84 6.88
N ILE A 343 -1.29 19.47 6.07
CA ILE A 343 -1.50 19.10 4.66
C ILE A 343 -0.52 19.91 3.81
N ILE A 344 0.24 19.22 2.95
CA ILE A 344 1.28 19.79 2.09
C ILE A 344 1.10 19.29 0.65
N SER A 345 1.86 19.80 -0.31
CA SER A 345 1.89 19.21 -1.64
C SER A 345 2.74 17.93 -1.68
N VAL A 346 2.48 17.05 -2.65
CA VAL A 346 3.34 15.90 -2.92
C VAL A 346 4.77 16.34 -3.19
N LYS A 347 4.96 17.44 -3.92
CA LYS A 347 6.29 18.02 -4.17
C LYS A 347 7.01 18.39 -2.88
N GLU A 348 6.36 19.16 -2.00
CA GLU A 348 6.93 19.54 -0.69
C GLU A 348 7.26 18.29 0.15
N LEU A 349 6.42 17.26 0.10
CA LEU A 349 6.70 15.99 0.79
C LEU A 349 7.99 15.34 0.27
N PHE A 350 8.18 15.27 -1.05
CA PHE A 350 9.40 14.70 -1.64
C PHE A 350 10.65 15.52 -1.29
N GLU A 351 10.55 16.85 -1.28
CA GLU A 351 11.64 17.75 -0.85
C GLU A 351 12.03 17.48 0.61
N ILE A 352 11.05 17.40 1.52
CA ILE A 352 11.29 17.09 2.94
C ILE A 352 11.97 15.73 3.09
N LEU A 353 11.44 14.68 2.44
CA LEU A 353 12.00 13.32 2.53
C LEU A 353 13.43 13.26 1.99
N GLN A 354 13.74 13.99 0.92
CA GLN A 354 15.09 14.09 0.36
C GLN A 354 16.06 14.81 1.31
N GLU A 355 15.61 15.90 1.95
CA GLU A 355 16.42 16.64 2.93
C GLU A 355 16.72 15.81 4.17
N GLU A 356 15.70 15.14 4.73
CA GLU A 356 15.84 14.24 5.87
C GLU A 356 16.80 13.07 5.56
N TYR A 357 16.67 12.46 4.37
CA TYR A 357 17.55 11.40 3.87
C TYR A 357 19.01 11.89 3.79
N ALA A 358 19.23 13.01 3.11
CA ALA A 358 20.56 13.58 2.95
C ALA A 358 21.18 14.02 4.29
N HIS A 359 20.38 14.53 5.22
CA HIS A 359 20.83 14.86 6.58
C HIS A 359 21.32 13.60 7.32
N THR A 360 20.53 12.53 7.27
CA THR A 360 20.86 11.25 7.90
C THR A 360 22.19 10.69 7.39
N LEU A 361 22.42 10.71 6.08
CA LEU A 361 23.68 10.24 5.51
C LEU A 361 24.88 11.09 5.90
N ARG A 362 24.69 12.42 6.04
CA ARG A 362 25.78 13.36 6.44
C ARG A 362 26.18 13.18 7.90
N THR A 363 25.21 12.94 8.77
CA THR A 363 25.43 12.89 10.23
C THR A 363 25.72 11.49 10.76
N GLY A 364 25.50 10.45 9.98
CA GLY A 364 25.62 9.06 10.41
C GLY A 364 24.58 8.65 11.47
N VAL A 365 23.52 9.46 11.67
CA VAL A 365 22.55 9.30 12.78
C VAL A 365 21.51 8.21 12.51
N ALA A 366 21.47 7.59 11.33
CA ALA A 366 20.57 6.46 11.05
C ALA A 366 20.69 5.30 12.07
N THR A 367 21.80 5.25 12.81
CA THR A 367 22.12 4.21 13.80
C THR A 367 21.76 4.55 15.25
N LEU A 368 21.27 5.75 15.59
CA LEU A 368 21.20 6.19 17.00
C LEU A 368 19.81 6.28 17.63
N GLU A 369 18.71 6.30 16.86
CA GLU A 369 17.37 6.39 17.45
C GLU A 369 16.78 5.06 17.99
N ASN A 370 17.52 3.97 17.90
CA ASN A 370 17.12 2.65 18.45
C ASN A 370 17.96 2.21 19.68
N LYS A 371 18.64 3.12 20.39
CA LYS A 371 19.14 2.80 21.74
C LYS A 371 18.01 3.07 22.74
N PRO A 372 17.69 2.09 23.63
CA PRO A 372 16.76 2.31 24.73
C PRO A 372 17.22 3.50 25.57
N GLN A 373 16.28 4.32 26.03
CA GLN A 373 16.51 5.49 26.91
C GLN A 373 17.09 5.15 28.31
N GLU A 374 17.79 4.05 28.48
CA GLU A 374 18.33 3.61 29.78
C GLU A 374 19.74 4.12 30.10
N LEU A 375 20.33 5.05 29.34
CA LEU A 375 21.70 5.52 29.59
C LEU A 375 21.82 7.06 29.79
N LEU A 376 20.78 7.74 30.20
CA LEU A 376 20.83 9.16 30.61
C LEU A 376 20.46 9.39 32.07
N ALA A 377 20.69 8.37 32.92
CA ALA A 377 20.62 8.51 34.37
C ALA A 377 21.90 7.89 34.99
N MET A 378 23.03 8.58 34.83
CA MET A 378 24.21 8.51 35.70
C MET A 378 24.91 9.86 35.71
#